data_34e0f078bb7a4706abf2e9317d1b9262
#
_entry.id   34e0f078bb7a4706abf2e9317d1b9262
#
_cell.length_a   1.000
_cell.length_b   1.000
_cell.length_c   1.000
_cell.angle_alpha   90.00
_cell.angle_beta   90.00
_cell.angle_gamma   90.00
#
_symmetry.space_group_name_H-M   'P 1'
#
loop_
_entity.id
_entity.type
_entity.pdbx_description
1 polymer ?
#
loop_
_entity_poly.entity_id
_entity_poly.type
_entity_poly.pdbx_seq_one_letter_code
_entity_poly.pdbx_strand_id
1 'polypeptide(L)'
;MHFEEALMGNTALAQDALKAERYIATNRFNVRKGQEAKFEKRWADRKSRIAQLQGFRFFSLLKRVDAPGADYSKDGEEGNYISMTVWEDKDCFDAWRTGDAFKEAHGGGGLTSFIQLITTALFILEGKPRPAFYDGLLPVTSTETMPFVSAEGWRKVEADGVNLLPTDIFVAQNRFVVKTGKERDFEERWASRESKLASVPGFLGFYMLRRDAAKADDNFNYISTSLWKDMDSFQAWQRSPEFASAHSKASPSAGESIYEGPPRVAFYEGKLALSSPRGP
;
A
#
# COMPACT_ATOMS: atom_id res chain seq x y z
N MET A 1 -3.31 -31.82 -26.64
CA MET A 1 -2.84 -30.75 -27.52
C MET A 1 -3.58 -29.42 -27.25
N HIS A 2 -4.19 -29.22 -26.04
CA HIS A 2 -4.88 -27.96 -25.63
C HIS A 2 -4.34 -27.35 -24.32
N PHE A 3 -3.26 -27.91 -23.76
CA PHE A 3 -2.65 -27.36 -22.50
C PHE A 3 -1.42 -26.48 -22.75
N GLU A 4 -0.79 -26.59 -23.93
CA GLU A 4 0.39 -25.76 -24.28
C GLU A 4 0.02 -24.40 -24.86
N GLU A 5 -1.13 -24.23 -25.48
CA GLU A 5 -1.59 -22.93 -26.00
C GLU A 5 -1.97 -21.93 -24.90
N ALA A 6 -2.41 -22.42 -23.74
CA ALA A 6 -2.75 -21.55 -22.61
C ALA A 6 -1.51 -20.98 -21.88
N LEU A 7 -0.35 -21.65 -21.99
CA LEU A 7 0.93 -21.19 -21.43
C LEU A 7 1.66 -20.20 -22.36
N MET A 8 1.42 -20.29 -23.66
CA MET A 8 2.04 -19.37 -24.64
C MET A 8 1.35 -18.00 -24.68
N GLY A 9 0.06 -17.93 -24.35
CA GLY A 9 -0.69 -16.65 -24.28
C GLY A 9 -0.28 -15.74 -23.12
N ASN A 10 0.29 -16.31 -22.06
CA ASN A 10 0.67 -15.55 -20.87
C ASN A 10 2.11 -14.99 -20.92
N THR A 11 2.95 -15.52 -21.81
CA THR A 11 4.33 -15.06 -21.97
C THR A 11 4.47 -13.86 -22.91
N ALA A 12 3.54 -13.65 -23.83
CA ALA A 12 3.55 -12.51 -24.75
C ALA A 12 3.08 -11.20 -24.06
N LEU A 13 2.21 -11.29 -23.06
CA LEU A 13 1.75 -10.12 -22.28
C LEU A 13 2.81 -9.58 -21.30
N ALA A 14 3.78 -10.41 -20.92
CA ALA A 14 4.82 -10.03 -19.97
C ALA A 14 5.96 -9.20 -20.57
N GLN A 15 6.15 -9.19 -21.90
CA GLN A 15 7.26 -8.50 -22.55
C GLN A 15 7.04 -6.99 -22.76
N ASP A 16 5.78 -6.52 -22.68
CA ASP A 16 5.42 -5.13 -23.01
C ASP A 16 4.91 -4.32 -21.79
N ALA A 17 4.80 -4.92 -20.60
CA ALA A 17 4.41 -4.25 -19.37
C ALA A 17 5.59 -3.51 -18.71
N LEU A 18 5.32 -2.44 -17.96
CA LEU A 18 6.35 -1.77 -17.19
C LEU A 18 7.01 -2.73 -16.20
N LYS A 19 8.34 -2.62 -16.08
CA LYS A 19 9.11 -3.41 -15.11
C LYS A 19 8.70 -3.05 -13.69
N ALA A 20 8.49 -4.07 -12.85
CA ALA A 20 8.38 -3.88 -11.41
C ALA A 20 9.72 -3.39 -10.83
N GLU A 21 9.68 -2.30 -10.10
CA GLU A 21 10.83 -1.69 -9.43
C GLU A 21 10.74 -1.80 -7.91
N ARG A 22 9.58 -2.20 -7.40
CA ARG A 22 9.30 -2.49 -5.99
C ARG A 22 8.33 -3.65 -5.91
N TYR A 23 8.26 -4.28 -4.74
CA TYR A 23 7.21 -5.24 -4.41
C TYR A 23 6.49 -4.80 -3.15
N ILE A 24 5.16 -4.75 -3.21
CA ILE A 24 4.32 -4.27 -2.13
C ILE A 24 3.42 -5.39 -1.62
N ALA A 25 3.50 -5.66 -0.32
CA ALA A 25 2.59 -6.57 0.35
C ALA A 25 1.69 -5.80 1.31
N THR A 26 0.40 -6.04 1.18
CA THR A 26 -0.61 -5.45 2.06
C THR A 26 -1.41 -6.56 2.75
N ASN A 27 -1.95 -6.22 3.93
CA ASN A 27 -2.93 -7.07 4.58
C ASN A 27 -4.04 -6.18 5.14
N ARG A 28 -5.28 -6.45 4.74
CA ARG A 28 -6.45 -5.64 5.07
C ARG A 28 -7.19 -6.25 6.25
N PHE A 29 -7.61 -5.41 7.17
CA PHE A 29 -8.27 -5.81 8.42
C PHE A 29 -9.57 -5.02 8.61
N ASN A 30 -10.62 -5.71 9.01
CA ASN A 30 -11.81 -5.11 9.57
C ASN A 30 -11.68 -5.13 11.10
N VAL A 31 -11.30 -4.01 11.68
CA VAL A 31 -11.22 -3.85 13.14
C VAL A 31 -12.58 -3.41 13.65
N ARG A 32 -13.09 -4.12 14.68
CA ARG A 32 -14.38 -3.82 15.30
C ARG A 32 -14.36 -2.43 15.92
N LYS A 33 -15.47 -1.71 15.81
CA LYS A 33 -15.66 -0.39 16.44
C LYS A 33 -15.34 -0.45 17.94
N GLY A 34 -14.49 0.47 18.39
CA GLY A 34 -14.02 0.56 19.79
C GLY A 34 -12.87 -0.39 20.13
N GLN A 35 -12.33 -1.15 19.15
CA GLN A 35 -11.16 -1.98 19.35
C GLN A 35 -9.90 -1.43 18.64
N GLU A 36 -10.01 -0.27 18.01
CA GLU A 36 -8.97 0.34 17.18
C GLU A 36 -7.67 0.56 17.97
N ALA A 37 -7.76 1.17 19.17
CA ALA A 37 -6.60 1.44 20.01
C ALA A 37 -5.90 0.15 20.48
N LYS A 38 -6.65 -0.91 20.77
CA LYS A 38 -6.09 -2.22 21.13
C LYS A 38 -5.42 -2.89 19.92
N PHE A 39 -5.99 -2.69 18.74
CA PHE A 39 -5.37 -3.17 17.50
C PHE A 39 -4.06 -2.45 17.22
N GLU A 40 -4.05 -1.12 17.30
CA GLU A 40 -2.84 -0.31 17.12
C GLU A 40 -1.76 -0.65 18.17
N LYS A 41 -2.15 -0.82 19.43
CA LYS A 41 -1.22 -1.29 20.49
C LYS A 41 -0.55 -2.61 20.13
N ARG A 42 -1.28 -3.57 19.61
CA ARG A 42 -0.69 -4.86 19.19
C ARG A 42 0.37 -4.72 18.10
N TRP A 43 0.19 -3.74 17.22
CA TRP A 43 1.20 -3.41 16.22
C TRP A 43 2.40 -2.71 16.84
N ALA A 44 2.19 -1.76 17.76
CA ALA A 44 3.25 -1.06 18.46
C ALA A 44 4.13 -2.01 19.31
N ASP A 45 3.50 -2.97 20.00
CA ASP A 45 4.18 -3.94 20.88
C ASP A 45 4.92 -5.06 20.13
N ARG A 46 4.90 -5.06 18.79
CA ARG A 46 5.57 -6.11 18.01
C ARG A 46 7.07 -6.09 18.24
N LYS A 47 7.63 -7.29 18.32
CA LYS A 47 9.07 -7.50 18.23
C LYS A 47 9.38 -7.85 16.79
N SER A 48 10.06 -6.96 16.08
CA SER A 48 10.41 -7.16 14.68
C SER A 48 11.75 -6.52 14.38
N ARG A 49 12.50 -7.15 13.51
CA ARG A 49 13.76 -6.62 12.96
C ARG A 49 13.64 -6.29 11.47
N ILE A 50 12.43 -5.98 11.03
CA ILE A 50 12.13 -5.79 9.60
C ILE A 50 13.02 -4.74 8.94
N ALA A 51 13.38 -3.67 9.65
CA ALA A 51 14.25 -2.62 9.12
C ALA A 51 15.70 -3.08 8.84
N GLN A 52 16.13 -4.19 9.45
CA GLN A 52 17.47 -4.78 9.23
C GLN A 52 17.50 -5.72 8.02
N LEU A 53 16.34 -6.07 7.47
CA LEU A 53 16.26 -7.07 6.42
C LEU A 53 16.67 -6.50 5.07
N GLN A 54 17.34 -7.33 4.30
CA GLN A 54 17.73 -6.98 2.94
C GLN A 54 16.51 -6.63 2.11
N GLY A 55 16.59 -5.54 1.38
CA GLY A 55 15.53 -5.09 0.47
C GLY A 55 14.31 -4.48 1.14
N PHE A 56 14.23 -4.40 2.47
CA PHE A 56 13.18 -3.63 3.14
C PHE A 56 13.30 -2.14 2.79
N ARG A 57 12.18 -1.52 2.45
CA ARG A 57 12.10 -0.11 2.06
C ARG A 57 11.21 0.69 3.00
N PHE A 58 9.99 0.23 3.25
CA PHE A 58 9.02 0.99 4.02
C PHE A 58 7.96 0.09 4.65
N PHE A 59 7.42 0.55 5.79
CA PHE A 59 6.24 -0.02 6.45
C PHE A 59 5.35 1.11 6.96
N SER A 60 4.04 0.91 6.90
CA SER A 60 3.07 1.67 7.71
C SER A 60 1.81 0.87 7.97
N LEU A 61 1.21 1.10 9.14
CA LEU A 61 -0.14 0.68 9.48
C LEU A 61 -1.08 1.82 9.06
N LEU A 62 -1.86 1.63 8.01
CA LEU A 62 -2.78 2.60 7.46
C LEU A 62 -4.15 2.44 8.11
N LYS A 63 -4.68 3.52 8.68
CA LYS A 63 -6.04 3.60 9.18
C LYS A 63 -6.87 4.44 8.23
N ARG A 64 -7.96 3.88 7.72
CA ARG A 64 -8.88 4.61 6.84
C ARG A 64 -9.50 5.80 7.54
N VAL A 65 -9.57 6.92 6.87
CA VAL A 65 -10.17 8.16 7.36
C VAL A 65 -11.17 8.71 6.37
N ASP A 66 -12.21 9.35 6.89
CA ASP A 66 -13.15 10.09 6.06
C ASP A 66 -12.52 11.43 5.67
N ALA A 67 -12.46 11.69 4.38
CA ALA A 67 -11.98 12.94 3.84
C ALA A 67 -12.82 13.33 2.62
N PRO A 68 -12.89 14.63 2.25
CA PRO A 68 -13.64 15.07 1.08
C PRO A 68 -13.20 14.32 -0.18
N GLY A 69 -14.15 13.74 -0.90
CA GLY A 69 -13.91 12.96 -2.11
C GLY A 69 -13.69 11.47 -1.90
N ALA A 70 -13.54 10.99 -0.65
CA ALA A 70 -13.48 9.55 -0.37
C ALA A 70 -14.84 8.88 -0.63
N ASP A 71 -14.81 7.74 -1.30
CA ASP A 71 -16.00 6.89 -1.51
C ASP A 71 -15.77 5.51 -0.93
N TYR A 72 -16.38 5.25 0.22
CA TYR A 72 -16.37 3.97 0.91
C TYR A 72 -17.72 3.24 0.87
N SER A 73 -18.70 3.75 0.12
CA SER A 73 -20.08 3.26 0.12
C SER A 73 -20.23 1.80 -0.33
N LYS A 74 -19.19 1.24 -0.95
CA LYS A 74 -19.14 -0.14 -1.42
C LYS A 74 -17.99 -0.95 -0.82
N ASP A 75 -17.33 -0.42 0.20
CA ASP A 75 -16.04 -0.90 0.71
C ASP A 75 -16.12 -1.81 1.93
N GLY A 76 -17.27 -2.46 2.18
CA GLY A 76 -17.37 -3.48 3.23
C GLY A 76 -16.29 -4.58 3.11
N GLU A 77 -15.66 -4.69 1.95
CA GLU A 77 -14.64 -5.69 1.64
C GLU A 77 -13.19 -5.22 1.87
N GLU A 78 -12.92 -3.90 1.97
CA GLU A 78 -11.54 -3.39 1.99
C GLU A 78 -10.92 -3.22 3.36
N GLY A 79 -11.71 -3.29 4.41
CA GLY A 79 -11.24 -3.09 5.77
C GLY A 79 -11.03 -1.62 6.14
N ASN A 80 -10.97 -1.36 7.43
CA ASN A 80 -10.68 -0.03 7.97
C ASN A 80 -9.20 0.15 8.36
N TYR A 81 -8.41 -0.91 8.30
CA TYR A 81 -6.95 -0.89 8.45
C TYR A 81 -6.25 -1.71 7.38
N ILE A 82 -5.06 -1.23 6.99
CA ILE A 82 -4.17 -1.93 6.06
C ILE A 82 -2.75 -1.89 6.64
N SER A 83 -2.09 -3.04 6.78
CA SER A 83 -0.64 -3.03 6.91
C SER A 83 -0.01 -3.05 5.52
N MET A 84 0.93 -2.16 5.27
CA MET A 84 1.63 -2.05 4.00
C MET A 84 3.13 -2.16 4.21
N THR A 85 3.77 -3.07 3.48
CA THR A 85 5.23 -3.16 3.39
C THR A 85 5.68 -2.97 1.95
N VAL A 86 6.77 -2.25 1.78
CA VAL A 86 7.43 -2.04 0.50
C VAL A 86 8.80 -2.69 0.53
N TRP A 87 9.11 -3.44 -0.51
CA TRP A 87 10.35 -4.18 -0.68
C TRP A 87 11.03 -3.78 -1.98
N GLU A 88 12.31 -3.98 -2.06
CA GLU A 88 13.08 -3.72 -3.27
C GLU A 88 12.59 -4.56 -4.44
N ASP A 89 12.30 -5.84 -4.16
CA ASP A 89 11.77 -6.81 -5.12
C ASP A 89 10.99 -7.93 -4.40
N LYS A 90 10.41 -8.81 -5.19
CA LYS A 90 9.66 -9.98 -4.71
C LYS A 90 10.54 -10.99 -3.99
N ASP A 91 11.77 -11.18 -4.42
CA ASP A 91 12.68 -12.16 -3.83
C ASP A 91 13.03 -11.77 -2.39
N CYS A 92 13.27 -10.49 -2.14
CA CYS A 92 13.47 -9.94 -0.79
C CYS A 92 12.25 -10.15 0.11
N PHE A 93 11.05 -9.92 -0.42
CA PHE A 93 9.80 -10.20 0.30
C PHE A 93 9.65 -11.70 0.61
N ASP A 94 9.87 -12.58 -0.37
CA ASP A 94 9.71 -14.02 -0.22
C ASP A 94 10.76 -14.58 0.76
N ALA A 95 12.00 -14.08 0.75
CA ALA A 95 13.02 -14.41 1.72
C ALA A 95 12.60 -14.03 3.16
N TRP A 96 11.99 -12.83 3.35
CA TRP A 96 11.43 -12.46 4.64
C TRP A 96 10.28 -13.37 5.05
N ARG A 97 9.32 -13.60 4.16
CA ARG A 97 8.09 -14.36 4.44
C ARG A 97 8.39 -15.81 4.87
N THR A 98 9.43 -16.39 4.34
CA THR A 98 9.86 -17.78 4.67
C THR A 98 10.91 -17.85 5.78
N GLY A 99 11.49 -16.71 6.16
CA GLY A 99 12.58 -16.62 7.13
C GLY A 99 12.13 -16.57 8.60
N ASP A 100 13.11 -16.63 9.51
CA ASP A 100 12.85 -16.61 10.95
C ASP A 100 12.33 -15.26 11.44
N ALA A 101 12.72 -14.15 10.81
CA ALA A 101 12.23 -12.82 11.17
C ALA A 101 10.70 -12.68 10.97
N PHE A 102 10.12 -13.39 10.02
CA PHE A 102 8.66 -13.45 9.86
C PHE A 102 7.99 -14.20 11.02
N LYS A 103 8.56 -15.35 11.40
CA LYS A 103 8.08 -16.14 12.55
C LYS A 103 8.15 -15.33 13.84
N GLU A 104 9.26 -14.64 14.09
CA GLU A 104 9.45 -13.75 15.24
C GLU A 104 8.38 -12.65 15.29
N ALA A 105 8.15 -11.95 14.18
CA ALA A 105 7.17 -10.88 14.06
C ALA A 105 5.72 -11.36 14.21
N HIS A 106 5.45 -12.64 13.94
CA HIS A 106 4.13 -13.28 14.06
C HIS A 106 4.01 -14.18 15.29
N GLY A 107 4.96 -14.06 16.23
CA GLY A 107 4.84 -14.62 17.56
C GLY A 107 5.56 -15.95 17.79
N GLY A 108 6.46 -16.37 16.91
CA GLY A 108 7.41 -17.46 17.18
C GLY A 108 6.83 -18.85 17.50
N GLY A 109 5.52 -19.05 17.36
CA GLY A 109 4.88 -20.35 17.59
C GLY A 109 4.65 -20.72 19.07
N GLY A 110 4.87 -19.80 20.03
CA GLY A 110 4.63 -20.04 21.45
C GLY A 110 3.15 -19.96 21.85
N LEU A 111 2.81 -20.54 23.01
CA LEU A 111 1.43 -20.53 23.56
C LEU A 111 0.85 -19.12 23.70
N THR A 112 1.65 -18.15 24.13
CA THR A 112 1.25 -16.75 24.27
C THR A 112 0.87 -16.14 22.91
N SER A 113 1.60 -16.45 21.86
CA SER A 113 1.34 -15.98 20.51
C SER A 113 0.07 -16.58 19.93
N PHE A 114 -0.16 -17.86 20.21
CA PHE A 114 -1.41 -18.53 19.80
C PHE A 114 -2.62 -17.92 20.51
N ILE A 115 -2.55 -17.64 21.82
CA ILE A 115 -3.59 -16.93 22.57
C ILE A 115 -3.81 -15.52 22.01
N GLN A 116 -2.75 -14.79 21.69
CA GLN A 116 -2.87 -13.47 21.08
C GLN A 116 -3.54 -13.52 19.70
N LEU A 117 -3.21 -14.51 18.88
CA LEU A 117 -3.84 -14.70 17.57
C LEU A 117 -5.34 -14.96 17.71
N ILE A 118 -5.74 -15.90 18.57
CA ILE A 118 -7.14 -16.24 18.82
C ILE A 118 -7.90 -15.03 19.39
N THR A 119 -7.36 -14.36 20.39
CA THR A 119 -8.02 -13.19 20.98
C THR A 119 -8.15 -12.05 19.97
N THR A 120 -7.18 -11.86 19.06
CA THR A 120 -7.30 -10.89 17.97
C THR A 120 -8.44 -11.26 17.03
N ALA A 121 -8.45 -12.49 16.56
CA ALA A 121 -9.47 -12.96 15.63
C ALA A 121 -10.88 -12.92 16.21
N LEU A 122 -11.05 -13.24 17.50
CA LEU A 122 -12.38 -13.31 18.13
C LEU A 122 -12.91 -11.95 18.61
N PHE A 123 -12.05 -11.09 19.17
CA PHE A 123 -12.49 -9.91 19.89
C PHE A 123 -12.15 -8.58 19.21
N ILE A 124 -11.12 -8.54 18.36
CA ILE A 124 -10.66 -7.31 17.73
C ILE A 124 -11.07 -7.23 16.27
N LEU A 125 -10.96 -8.33 15.53
CA LEU A 125 -11.25 -8.34 14.10
C LEU A 125 -12.67 -8.84 13.82
N GLU A 126 -13.23 -8.32 12.73
CA GLU A 126 -14.39 -8.86 12.07
C GLU A 126 -13.94 -9.55 10.77
N GLY A 127 -14.04 -10.88 10.77
CA GLY A 127 -13.55 -11.69 9.67
C GLY A 127 -12.03 -11.95 9.70
N LYS A 128 -11.55 -12.57 8.63
CA LYS A 128 -10.12 -12.91 8.47
C LYS A 128 -9.36 -11.77 7.80
N PRO A 129 -8.06 -11.58 8.15
CA PRO A 129 -7.19 -10.71 7.38
C PRO A 129 -7.14 -11.11 5.90
N ARG A 130 -7.10 -10.12 5.01
CA ARG A 130 -7.11 -10.32 3.55
C ARG A 130 -5.83 -9.79 2.93
N PRO A 131 -4.86 -10.66 2.62
CA PRO A 131 -3.62 -10.24 1.99
C PRO A 131 -3.84 -9.86 0.53
N ALA A 132 -3.05 -8.91 0.04
CA ALA A 132 -2.95 -8.57 -1.37
C ALA A 132 -1.51 -8.15 -1.69
N PHE A 133 -1.07 -8.49 -2.90
CA PHE A 133 0.30 -8.32 -3.35
C PHE A 133 0.32 -7.55 -4.66
N TYR A 134 1.36 -6.73 -4.83
CA TYR A 134 1.47 -5.84 -5.97
C TYR A 134 2.91 -5.69 -6.42
N ASP A 135 3.10 -5.61 -7.73
CA ASP A 135 4.26 -4.99 -8.33
C ASP A 135 4.18 -3.47 -8.12
N GLY A 136 5.25 -2.87 -7.67
CA GLY A 136 5.39 -1.41 -7.57
C GLY A 136 6.08 -0.86 -8.81
N LEU A 137 5.34 -0.05 -9.56
CA LEU A 137 5.78 0.59 -10.79
C LEU A 137 6.03 2.07 -10.54
N LEU A 138 6.93 2.66 -11.34
CA LEU A 138 7.15 4.11 -11.39
C LEU A 138 7.36 4.72 -9.99
N PRO A 139 8.24 4.18 -9.14
CA PRO A 139 8.48 4.76 -7.82
C PRO A 139 9.04 6.18 -7.96
N VAL A 140 8.44 7.12 -7.22
CA VAL A 140 8.97 8.48 -7.06
C VAL A 140 9.27 8.69 -5.59
N THR A 141 10.51 9.02 -5.29
CA THR A 141 10.96 9.35 -3.93
C THR A 141 11.13 10.85 -3.80
N SER A 142 10.70 11.40 -2.68
CA SER A 142 10.91 12.82 -2.35
C SER A 142 12.39 13.18 -2.26
N THR A 143 12.69 14.45 -2.48
CA THR A 143 13.97 15.06 -2.12
C THR A 143 14.06 15.38 -0.63
N GLU A 144 12.94 15.40 0.09
CA GLU A 144 12.90 15.58 1.55
C GLU A 144 13.21 14.26 2.28
N THR A 145 13.76 14.38 3.48
CA THR A 145 14.05 13.22 4.32
C THR A 145 12.74 12.60 4.80
N MET A 146 12.60 11.29 4.57
CA MET A 146 11.48 10.52 5.08
C MET A 146 11.47 10.55 6.61
N PRO A 147 10.31 10.77 7.28
CA PRO A 147 10.23 10.63 8.72
C PRO A 147 10.45 9.17 9.13
N PHE A 148 10.92 8.98 10.39
CA PHE A 148 11.07 7.63 10.99
C PHE A 148 12.00 6.69 10.22
N VAL A 149 13.09 7.22 9.69
CA VAL A 149 14.15 6.42 9.08
C VAL A 149 14.88 5.61 10.16
N SER A 150 15.03 4.31 9.95
CA SER A 150 15.77 3.43 10.84
C SER A 150 16.53 2.36 10.07
N ALA A 151 17.75 2.10 10.50
CA ALA A 151 18.51 0.91 10.13
C ALA A 151 18.33 -0.25 11.13
N GLU A 152 17.65 0.01 12.26
CA GLU A 152 17.50 -0.91 13.37
C GLU A 152 16.05 -1.36 13.55
N GLY A 153 15.81 -2.66 13.57
CA GLY A 153 14.64 -3.34 14.10
C GLY A 153 13.27 -2.73 13.81
N TRP A 154 12.47 -2.67 14.86
CA TRP A 154 11.11 -2.14 14.86
C TRP A 154 11.07 -0.78 15.57
N ARG A 155 10.18 0.09 15.13
CA ARG A 155 9.96 1.38 15.77
C ARG A 155 9.31 1.18 17.15
N LYS A 156 9.96 1.68 18.21
CA LYS A 156 9.40 1.68 19.56
C LYS A 156 8.46 2.88 19.71
N VAL A 157 7.20 2.59 19.96
CA VAL A 157 6.15 3.59 20.25
C VAL A 157 5.34 3.08 21.43
N GLU A 158 5.17 3.93 22.42
CA GLU A 158 4.31 3.60 23.57
C GLU A 158 2.84 3.61 23.14
N ALA A 159 2.09 2.59 23.56
CA ALA A 159 0.68 2.45 23.27
C ALA A 159 -0.04 1.87 24.48
N ASP A 160 -1.11 2.53 24.91
CA ASP A 160 -1.88 2.17 26.10
C ASP A 160 -3.08 1.24 25.81
N GLY A 161 -3.50 1.13 24.54
CA GLY A 161 -4.66 0.35 24.12
C GLY A 161 -6.00 1.03 24.39
N VAL A 162 -6.00 2.29 24.82
CA VAL A 162 -7.17 3.14 25.05
C VAL A 162 -7.22 4.28 24.03
N ASN A 163 -6.07 4.95 23.83
CA ASN A 163 -5.89 6.01 22.87
C ASN A 163 -5.30 5.47 21.57
N LEU A 164 -5.68 6.10 20.45
CA LEU A 164 -5.09 5.81 19.15
C LEU A 164 -3.63 6.31 19.10
N LEU A 165 -2.81 5.62 18.34
CA LEU A 165 -1.46 6.08 18.04
C LEU A 165 -1.49 7.41 17.25
N PRO A 166 -0.46 8.25 17.40
CA PRO A 166 -0.32 9.45 16.58
C PRO A 166 -0.26 9.10 15.09
N THR A 167 -0.68 10.03 14.26
CA THR A 167 -0.53 9.94 12.80
C THR A 167 0.87 10.41 12.43
N ASP A 168 1.59 9.57 11.71
CA ASP A 168 2.94 9.84 11.25
C ASP A 168 2.96 10.44 9.84
N ILE A 169 2.08 9.93 8.98
CA ILE A 169 1.98 10.31 7.56
C ILE A 169 0.52 10.27 7.11
N PHE A 170 0.25 10.88 5.95
CA PHE A 170 -1.01 10.77 5.24
C PHE A 170 -0.82 10.03 3.92
N VAL A 171 -1.77 9.17 3.54
CA VAL A 171 -1.71 8.37 2.31
C VAL A 171 -2.98 8.57 1.50
N ALA A 172 -2.82 8.92 0.23
CA ALA A 172 -3.91 9.01 -0.72
C ALA A 172 -3.78 7.94 -1.80
N GLN A 173 -4.88 7.25 -2.08
CA GLN A 173 -4.96 6.22 -3.11
C GLN A 173 -6.07 6.51 -4.10
N ASN A 174 -5.80 6.28 -5.40
CA ASN A 174 -6.82 6.12 -6.41
C ASN A 174 -6.79 4.67 -6.90
N ARG A 175 -7.92 3.99 -6.84
CA ARG A 175 -8.08 2.59 -7.16
C ARG A 175 -8.81 2.45 -8.48
N PHE A 176 -8.23 1.70 -9.40
CA PHE A 176 -8.68 1.60 -10.78
C PHE A 176 -9.09 0.17 -11.12
N VAL A 177 -10.15 0.05 -11.91
CA VAL A 177 -10.49 -1.17 -12.65
C VAL A 177 -10.15 -0.89 -14.10
N VAL A 178 -8.98 -1.31 -14.51
CA VAL A 178 -8.52 -1.22 -15.91
C VAL A 178 -9.06 -2.42 -16.66
N LYS A 179 -9.66 -2.17 -17.83
CA LYS A 179 -10.24 -3.22 -18.69
C LYS A 179 -9.16 -4.20 -19.13
N THR A 180 -9.51 -5.48 -19.20
CA THR A 180 -8.62 -6.54 -19.73
C THR A 180 -8.16 -6.19 -21.13
N GLY A 181 -6.84 -6.28 -21.36
CA GLY A 181 -6.20 -5.91 -22.63
C GLY A 181 -5.91 -4.42 -22.79
N LYS A 182 -6.21 -3.59 -21.76
CA LYS A 182 -5.90 -2.15 -21.71
C LYS A 182 -4.83 -1.81 -20.68
N GLU A 183 -4.21 -2.81 -20.07
CA GLU A 183 -3.19 -2.63 -19.02
C GLU A 183 -1.98 -1.85 -19.55
N ARG A 184 -1.53 -2.19 -20.76
CA ARG A 184 -0.43 -1.49 -21.42
C ARG A 184 -0.75 -0.02 -21.68
N ASP A 185 -1.93 0.26 -22.24
CA ASP A 185 -2.38 1.65 -22.51
C ASP A 185 -2.42 2.47 -21.21
N PHE A 186 -2.82 1.84 -20.10
CA PHE A 186 -2.83 2.45 -18.77
C PHE A 186 -1.41 2.74 -18.29
N GLU A 187 -0.51 1.77 -18.33
CA GLU A 187 0.86 1.90 -17.86
C GLU A 187 1.65 2.95 -18.67
N GLU A 188 1.54 2.94 -20.00
CA GLU A 188 2.16 3.93 -20.90
C GLU A 188 1.65 5.34 -20.61
N ARG A 189 0.33 5.50 -20.35
CA ARG A 189 -0.24 6.79 -19.96
C ARG A 189 0.35 7.32 -18.64
N TRP A 190 0.59 6.44 -17.67
CA TRP A 190 1.21 6.84 -16.41
C TRP A 190 2.70 7.11 -16.55
N ALA A 191 3.42 6.31 -17.32
CA ALA A 191 4.85 6.51 -17.57
C ALA A 191 5.15 7.80 -18.34
N SER A 192 4.24 8.22 -19.23
CA SER A 192 4.39 9.45 -20.02
C SER A 192 4.08 10.74 -19.25
N ARG A 193 3.65 10.66 -17.99
CA ARG A 193 3.36 11.85 -17.18
C ARG A 193 4.67 12.52 -16.71
N GLU A 194 4.80 13.78 -17.02
CA GLU A 194 5.79 14.62 -16.35
C GLU A 194 5.27 14.94 -14.95
N SER A 195 5.98 14.44 -13.93
CA SER A 195 5.61 14.67 -12.55
C SER A 195 6.68 15.51 -11.84
N LYS A 196 6.24 16.57 -11.19
CA LYS A 196 7.06 17.40 -10.29
C LYS A 196 6.88 16.99 -8.82
N LEU A 197 6.25 15.86 -8.56
CA LEU A 197 5.90 15.41 -7.21
C LEU A 197 7.12 15.37 -6.28
N ALA A 198 8.28 14.91 -6.75
CA ALA A 198 9.48 14.77 -5.92
C ALA A 198 9.90 16.07 -5.23
N SER A 199 9.57 17.23 -5.80
CA SER A 199 9.90 18.56 -5.25
C SER A 199 8.74 19.28 -4.55
N VAL A 200 7.57 18.62 -4.44
CA VAL A 200 6.42 19.22 -3.76
C VAL A 200 6.62 19.14 -2.25
N PRO A 201 6.49 20.26 -1.51
CA PRO A 201 6.64 20.26 -0.06
C PRO A 201 5.69 19.26 0.62
N GLY A 202 6.26 18.46 1.51
CA GLY A 202 5.54 17.44 2.25
C GLY A 202 5.19 16.17 1.46
N PHE A 203 5.56 16.07 0.18
CA PHE A 203 5.50 14.81 -0.57
C PHE A 203 6.61 13.86 -0.08
N LEU A 204 6.30 12.59 0.12
CA LEU A 204 7.24 11.59 0.63
C LEU A 204 7.55 10.48 -0.37
N GLY A 205 6.55 10.04 -1.14
CA GLY A 205 6.74 8.98 -2.11
C GLY A 205 5.50 8.67 -2.93
N PHE A 206 5.70 7.99 -4.05
CA PHE A 206 4.62 7.53 -4.93
C PHE A 206 4.95 6.15 -5.48
N TYR A 207 3.91 5.33 -5.64
CA TYR A 207 3.94 4.07 -6.36
C TYR A 207 2.66 3.88 -7.17
N MET A 208 2.79 3.34 -8.38
CA MET A 208 1.70 2.68 -9.07
C MET A 208 1.76 1.20 -8.73
N LEU A 209 0.74 0.68 -8.09
CA LEU A 209 0.60 -0.72 -7.71
C LEU A 209 -0.16 -1.46 -8.80
N ARG A 210 0.44 -2.51 -9.35
CA ARG A 210 -0.17 -3.48 -10.25
C ARG A 210 -0.40 -4.77 -9.49
N ARG A 211 -1.61 -5.30 -9.50
CA ARG A 211 -1.96 -6.54 -8.80
C ARG A 211 -1.09 -7.71 -9.27
N ASP A 212 -0.37 -8.38 -8.36
CA ASP A 212 0.47 -9.56 -8.65
C ASP A 212 -0.36 -10.86 -8.73
N ALA A 213 -1.46 -10.98 -8.03
CA ALA A 213 -2.26 -12.20 -8.00
C ALA A 213 -3.47 -12.14 -8.94
N ALA A 214 -3.75 -13.25 -9.63
CA ALA A 214 -4.88 -13.37 -10.55
C ALA A 214 -6.26 -13.31 -9.85
N LYS A 215 -6.32 -13.49 -8.54
CA LYS A 215 -7.57 -13.41 -7.75
C LYS A 215 -7.48 -12.23 -6.78
N ALA A 216 -8.30 -11.23 -7.03
CA ALA A 216 -8.55 -10.13 -6.12
C ALA A 216 -9.98 -10.29 -5.55
N ASP A 217 -10.14 -9.95 -4.28
CA ASP A 217 -11.46 -9.91 -3.63
C ASP A 217 -12.13 -8.52 -3.74
N ASP A 218 -11.49 -7.58 -4.41
CA ASP A 218 -11.88 -6.17 -4.52
C ASP A 218 -11.97 -5.62 -5.95
N ASN A 219 -11.74 -6.43 -6.96
CA ASN A 219 -11.77 -6.09 -8.39
C ASN A 219 -10.80 -4.97 -8.86
N PHE A 220 -10.01 -4.36 -7.98
CA PHE A 220 -9.02 -3.36 -8.39
C PHE A 220 -7.73 -4.03 -8.86
N ASN A 221 -7.35 -3.75 -10.10
CA ASN A 221 -6.09 -4.27 -10.65
C ASN A 221 -4.94 -3.26 -10.62
N TYR A 222 -5.24 -1.95 -10.45
CA TYR A 222 -4.24 -0.90 -10.26
C TYR A 222 -4.62 0.04 -9.13
N ILE A 223 -3.60 0.51 -8.38
CA ILE A 223 -3.77 1.50 -7.32
C ILE A 223 -2.62 2.50 -7.39
N SER A 224 -2.90 3.78 -7.63
CA SER A 224 -1.89 4.81 -7.40
C SER A 224 -1.87 5.16 -5.91
N THR A 225 -0.69 5.16 -5.32
CA THR A 225 -0.49 5.44 -3.89
C THR A 225 0.52 6.56 -3.73
N SER A 226 0.12 7.65 -3.08
CA SER A 226 0.99 8.76 -2.73
C SER A 226 1.07 8.93 -1.22
N LEU A 227 2.29 9.15 -0.74
CA LEU A 227 2.66 9.29 0.66
C LEU A 227 2.97 10.76 0.93
N TRP A 228 2.41 11.31 1.99
CA TRP A 228 2.52 12.72 2.37
C TRP A 228 2.85 12.84 3.85
N LYS A 229 3.53 13.93 4.22
CA LYS A 229 3.81 14.27 5.62
C LYS A 229 2.52 14.36 6.43
N ASP A 230 1.51 15.01 5.87
CA ASP A 230 0.22 15.25 6.49
C ASP A 230 -0.87 15.52 5.43
N MET A 231 -2.12 15.59 5.87
CA MET A 231 -3.27 15.91 5.00
C MET A 231 -3.17 17.32 4.42
N ASP A 232 -2.64 18.28 5.16
CA ASP A 232 -2.53 19.67 4.72
C ASP A 232 -1.58 19.80 3.51
N SER A 233 -0.45 19.08 3.54
CA SER A 233 0.49 18.99 2.43
C SER A 233 -0.16 18.40 1.17
N PHE A 234 -0.94 17.32 1.33
CA PHE A 234 -1.70 16.72 0.23
C PHE A 234 -2.74 17.70 -0.34
N GLN A 235 -3.51 18.37 0.52
CA GLN A 235 -4.51 19.34 0.10
C GLN A 235 -3.89 20.58 -0.55
N ALA A 236 -2.73 21.03 -0.07
CA ALA A 236 -1.99 22.12 -0.69
C ALA A 236 -1.56 21.77 -2.12
N TRP A 237 -1.06 20.54 -2.32
CA TRP A 237 -0.76 20.05 -3.66
C TRP A 237 -2.00 19.95 -4.55
N GLN A 238 -3.14 19.46 -4.05
CA GLN A 238 -4.36 19.39 -4.84
C GLN A 238 -4.84 20.75 -5.36
N ARG A 239 -4.52 21.83 -4.65
CA ARG A 239 -4.86 23.22 -5.03
C ARG A 239 -3.78 23.88 -5.89
N SER A 240 -2.67 23.21 -6.13
CA SER A 240 -1.53 23.77 -6.87
C SER A 240 -1.72 23.77 -8.38
N PRO A 241 -1.07 24.68 -9.12
CA PRO A 241 -1.02 24.65 -10.58
C PRO A 241 -0.40 23.37 -11.13
N GLU A 242 0.52 22.76 -10.40
CA GLU A 242 1.18 21.51 -10.76
C GLU A 242 0.19 20.34 -10.80
N PHE A 243 -0.73 20.30 -9.83
CA PHE A 243 -1.83 19.32 -9.84
C PHE A 243 -2.74 19.53 -11.06
N ALA A 244 -3.15 20.77 -11.31
CA ALA A 244 -4.00 21.10 -12.47
C ALA A 244 -3.30 20.72 -13.79
N SER A 245 -2.01 21.00 -13.93
CA SER A 245 -1.22 20.63 -15.10
C SER A 245 -1.08 19.11 -15.28
N ALA A 246 -0.81 18.37 -14.20
CA ALA A 246 -0.70 16.91 -14.23
C ALA A 246 -2.02 16.21 -14.60
N HIS A 247 -3.16 16.85 -14.33
CA HIS A 247 -4.50 16.29 -14.58
C HIS A 247 -5.19 16.87 -15.81
N SER A 248 -4.74 18.00 -16.36
CA SER A 248 -5.33 18.62 -17.56
C SER A 248 -5.19 17.77 -18.83
N LYS A 249 -4.09 17.00 -18.93
CA LYS A 249 -3.84 16.06 -20.04
C LYS A 249 -4.63 14.75 -19.92
N ALA A 250 -5.38 14.57 -18.84
CA ALA A 250 -6.17 13.37 -18.59
C ALA A 250 -7.57 13.38 -19.22
N SER A 251 -7.89 14.37 -20.06
CA SER A 251 -9.13 14.37 -20.85
C SER A 251 -9.16 13.13 -21.74
N PRO A 252 -10.26 12.36 -21.76
CA PRO A 252 -10.38 11.25 -22.68
C PRO A 252 -10.26 11.81 -24.11
N SER A 253 -9.21 11.45 -24.81
CA SER A 253 -9.29 11.43 -26.27
C SER A 253 -10.56 10.66 -26.62
N ALA A 254 -11.28 11.04 -27.68
CA ALA A 254 -12.56 10.48 -28.12
C ALA A 254 -12.52 8.98 -28.51
N GLY A 255 -11.75 8.16 -27.73
CA GLY A 255 -11.60 6.73 -27.84
C GLY A 255 -12.29 5.98 -26.71
N GLU A 256 -12.36 4.69 -26.84
CA GLU A 256 -12.91 3.79 -25.82
C GLU A 256 -12.22 3.97 -24.45
N SER A 257 -13.02 4.13 -23.39
CA SER A 257 -12.48 4.24 -22.02
C SER A 257 -11.64 3.01 -21.68
N ILE A 258 -10.44 3.22 -21.14
CA ILE A 258 -9.57 2.15 -20.63
C ILE A 258 -10.03 1.63 -19.26
N TYR A 259 -10.98 2.30 -18.62
CA TYR A 259 -11.51 1.97 -17.30
C TYR A 259 -12.91 1.37 -17.40
N GLU A 260 -13.25 0.47 -16.49
CA GLU A 260 -14.62 -0.03 -16.31
C GLU A 260 -15.52 0.96 -15.57
N GLY A 261 -14.93 1.94 -14.88
CA GLY A 261 -15.64 2.98 -14.15
C GLY A 261 -14.71 4.08 -13.65
N PRO A 262 -15.22 5.09 -12.94
CA PRO A 262 -14.37 6.14 -12.37
C PRO A 262 -13.45 5.56 -11.29
N PRO A 263 -12.25 6.13 -11.11
CA PRO A 263 -11.36 5.77 -10.01
C PRO A 263 -12.06 5.98 -8.66
N ARG A 264 -11.81 5.07 -7.72
CA ARG A 264 -12.26 5.24 -6.33
C ARG A 264 -11.12 5.75 -5.47
N VAL A 265 -11.42 6.84 -4.77
CA VAL A 265 -10.44 7.51 -3.91
C VAL A 265 -10.54 6.95 -2.49
N ALA A 266 -9.40 6.68 -1.87
CA ALA A 266 -9.30 6.28 -0.48
C ALA A 266 -8.20 7.08 0.21
N PHE A 267 -8.43 7.44 1.48
CA PHE A 267 -7.49 8.18 2.29
C PHE A 267 -7.19 7.44 3.59
N TYR A 268 -5.95 7.56 4.05
CA TYR A 268 -5.49 6.87 5.25
C TYR A 268 -4.57 7.76 6.07
N GLU A 269 -4.69 7.65 7.39
CA GLU A 269 -3.63 8.02 8.32
C GLU A 269 -2.65 6.86 8.44
N GLY A 270 -1.38 7.11 8.20
CA GLY A 270 -0.32 6.13 8.43
C GLY A 270 0.19 6.22 9.86
N LYS A 271 0.14 5.09 10.57
CA LYS A 271 0.64 4.89 11.93
C LYS A 271 1.90 4.03 11.88
N LEU A 272 2.78 4.19 12.85
CA LEU A 272 3.99 3.36 12.95
C LEU A 272 4.83 3.36 11.67
N ALA A 273 4.90 4.50 10.97
CA ALA A 273 5.70 4.60 9.77
C ALA A 273 7.18 4.30 10.07
N LEU A 274 7.77 3.43 9.24
CA LEU A 274 9.16 3.01 9.36
C LEU A 274 9.76 2.95 7.96
N SER A 275 10.84 3.68 7.73
CA SER A 275 11.54 3.71 6.44
C SER A 275 12.95 3.19 6.57
N SER A 276 13.44 2.51 5.56
CA SER A 276 14.87 2.24 5.44
C SER A 276 15.64 3.53 5.15
N PRO A 277 16.96 3.57 5.41
CA PRO A 277 17.81 4.72 5.03
C PRO A 277 17.79 5.04 3.53
N ARG A 278 17.40 4.07 2.69
CA ARG A 278 17.30 4.24 1.24
C ARG A 278 15.95 4.82 0.78
N GLY A 279 15.08 5.14 1.73
CA GLY A 279 13.73 5.64 1.45
C GLY A 279 12.75 4.56 0.99
N PRO A 280 11.50 4.95 0.83
CA PRO A 280 10.43 4.07 0.39
C PRO A 280 10.58 3.60 -1.06
#